data_9e815811f216b994bf2d559bc8789dc7
#
_entry.id   9e815811f216b994bf2d559bc8789dc7
#
_cell.length_a   1.000
_cell.length_b   1.000
_cell.length_c   1.000
_cell.angle_alpha   90.00
_cell.angle_beta   90.00
_cell.angle_gamma   90.00
#
_symmetry.space_group_name_H-M   'P 1'
#
loop_
_entity.id
_entity.type
_entity.pdbx_description
1 polymer ?
#
loop_
_entity_poly.entity_id
_entity_poly.type
_entity_poly.pdbx_seq_one_letter_code
_entity_poly.pdbx_strand_id
1 'polypeptide(L)'
;MVVRPARNVSGSVSLPGDKSISHRYAMLAAIADGPSRMENYSTGADCASTLGCLRSLGVTWERKTGAGNVIEVQGSGLALSAPSQPLDCGNSGSTIRMLSGIVAGQKFTSEMAGDESLSRRPMERVITPLKAMGAGITSQNGRPPLRIAGGNLKGIDYRMPVASAQVKTCLLFAGLLAEGETRIEEPLRTRDHGEVALRAFGAQLERKGNEVRIRGGQRLHGIEALVPGDLSSAAFFLCAAALFPNSQLSITNLLMNPTRARLLDILMQMGLRISVTRLEEVHGELVGTLQVEGGRLKGATIAGSDTAALIDEIPVLAAIAPYTEQGIEVRDAKELRVKESDRIASIATNLRAMGAQVEEREDGLKIPGGQSLRGTELESFGDHRIAMAFSIAALRAQGETLIRGSECTAISYPEFFSTLEGLVER
;
A
#
# COMPACT_ATOMS: atom_id res chain seq x y z
N MET A 1 -18.50 -13.55 -2.56
CA MET A 1 -18.69 -13.00 -3.93
C MET A 1 -18.55 -14.10 -4.96
N VAL A 2 -19.47 -14.21 -5.91
CA VAL A 2 -19.35 -15.14 -7.05
C VAL A 2 -18.78 -14.36 -8.23
N VAL A 3 -17.69 -14.86 -8.80
CA VAL A 3 -17.05 -14.33 -10.01
C VAL A 3 -17.30 -15.27 -11.15
N ARG A 4 -17.84 -14.75 -12.27
CA ARG A 4 -18.11 -15.51 -13.49
C ARG A 4 -17.00 -15.29 -14.50
N PRO A 5 -16.72 -16.27 -15.37
CA PRO A 5 -15.77 -16.12 -16.46
C PRO A 5 -16.14 -14.93 -17.38
N ALA A 6 -15.12 -14.31 -17.94
CA ALA A 6 -15.23 -13.23 -18.90
C ALA A 6 -14.76 -13.66 -20.29
N ARG A 7 -15.18 -12.92 -21.32
CA ARG A 7 -14.66 -13.04 -22.69
C ARG A 7 -13.59 -12.00 -22.97
N ASN A 8 -13.70 -10.84 -22.31
CA ASN A 8 -12.79 -9.71 -22.50
C ASN A 8 -12.84 -8.74 -21.32
N VAL A 9 -11.89 -7.80 -21.27
CA VAL A 9 -11.86 -6.67 -20.34
C VAL A 9 -11.59 -5.40 -21.13
N SER A 10 -12.53 -4.44 -21.10
CA SER A 10 -12.39 -3.18 -21.83
C SER A 10 -13.06 -2.01 -21.10
N GLY A 11 -12.64 -0.79 -21.45
CA GLY A 11 -13.25 0.42 -20.91
C GLY A 11 -12.25 1.40 -20.31
N SER A 12 -12.76 2.32 -19.50
CA SER A 12 -11.95 3.31 -18.80
C SER A 12 -12.21 3.25 -17.30
N VAL A 13 -11.15 3.36 -16.51
CA VAL A 13 -11.23 3.34 -15.05
C VAL A 13 -10.44 4.50 -14.45
N SER A 14 -11.06 5.16 -13.47
CA SER A 14 -10.40 6.06 -12.53
C SER A 14 -10.37 5.36 -11.17
N LEU A 15 -9.20 5.25 -10.60
CA LEU A 15 -8.97 4.50 -9.37
C LEU A 15 -9.09 5.39 -8.13
N PRO A 16 -9.46 4.85 -6.98
CA PRO A 16 -9.34 5.56 -5.72
C PRO A 16 -7.89 5.98 -5.49
N GLY A 17 -7.71 7.06 -4.75
CA GLY A 17 -6.39 7.61 -4.47
C GLY A 17 -5.47 6.61 -3.78
N ASP A 18 -4.18 6.71 -4.10
CA ASP A 18 -3.14 5.84 -3.53
C ASP A 18 -3.20 5.82 -2.01
N LYS A 19 -3.35 4.60 -1.47
CA LYS A 19 -3.44 4.37 -0.02
C LYS A 19 -2.23 4.91 0.72
N SER A 20 -1.04 4.68 0.20
CA SER A 20 0.23 5.09 0.84
C SER A 20 0.40 6.60 0.89
N ILE A 21 -0.03 7.32 -0.15
CA ILE A 21 -0.03 8.78 -0.21
C ILE A 21 -1.13 9.34 0.70
N SER A 22 -2.35 8.78 0.65
CA SER A 22 -3.48 9.21 1.48
C SER A 22 -3.15 9.19 2.97
N HIS A 23 -2.55 8.11 3.48
CA HIS A 23 -2.08 8.04 4.87
C HIS A 23 -1.14 9.17 5.22
N ARG A 24 -0.11 9.39 4.38
CA ARG A 24 0.94 10.38 4.62
C ARG A 24 0.41 11.80 4.55
N TYR A 25 -0.43 12.09 3.58
CA TYR A 25 -1.03 13.40 3.43
C TYR A 25 -1.94 13.74 4.63
N ALA A 26 -2.78 12.80 5.09
CA ALA A 26 -3.61 13.02 6.28
C ALA A 26 -2.75 13.25 7.54
N MET A 27 -1.70 12.45 7.74
CA MET A 27 -0.80 12.60 8.90
C MET A 27 -0.02 13.92 8.87
N LEU A 28 0.48 14.33 7.71
CA LEU A 28 1.20 15.60 7.55
C LEU A 28 0.25 16.79 7.65
N ALA A 29 -0.94 16.71 7.04
CA ALA A 29 -1.97 17.72 7.16
C ALA A 29 -2.37 17.98 8.63
N ALA A 30 -2.42 16.91 9.46
CA ALA A 30 -2.73 17.03 10.87
C ALA A 30 -1.73 17.88 11.66
N ILE A 31 -0.45 17.81 11.32
CA ILE A 31 0.65 18.53 11.98
C ILE A 31 1.16 19.73 11.19
N ALA A 32 0.50 20.09 10.09
CA ALA A 32 0.78 21.30 9.31
C ALA A 32 0.10 22.54 9.91
N ASP A 33 0.58 23.71 9.56
CA ASP A 33 -0.08 24.99 9.83
C ASP A 33 -1.15 25.25 8.75
N GLY A 34 -2.40 25.47 9.16
CA GLY A 34 -3.51 25.80 8.27
C GLY A 34 -4.25 24.61 7.66
N PRO A 35 -5.22 24.87 6.79
CA PRO A 35 -6.05 23.84 6.18
C PRO A 35 -5.33 23.09 5.05
N SER A 36 -5.67 21.82 4.90
CA SER A 36 -5.33 21.03 3.73
C SER A 36 -6.58 20.44 3.10
N ARG A 37 -6.61 20.38 1.76
CA ARG A 37 -7.69 19.78 0.97
C ARG A 37 -7.11 18.69 0.08
N MET A 38 -7.61 17.47 0.24
CA MET A 38 -7.16 16.29 -0.52
C MET A 38 -8.32 15.73 -1.33
N GLU A 39 -8.23 15.84 -2.66
CA GLU A 39 -9.17 15.26 -3.60
C GLU A 39 -8.76 13.81 -3.93
N ASN A 40 -9.73 12.97 -4.28
CA ASN A 40 -9.52 11.54 -4.55
C ASN A 40 -8.80 10.81 -3.39
N TYR A 41 -9.12 11.15 -2.14
CA TYR A 41 -8.56 10.46 -0.98
C TYR A 41 -9.00 8.99 -0.97
N SER A 42 -8.13 8.05 -0.56
CA SER A 42 -8.43 6.63 -0.53
C SER A 42 -9.70 6.30 0.29
N THR A 43 -10.59 5.47 -0.28
CA THR A 43 -11.85 5.04 0.34
C THR A 43 -11.68 3.86 1.30
N GLY A 44 -10.53 3.22 1.29
CA GLY A 44 -10.25 2.01 2.08
C GLY A 44 -10.29 2.23 3.59
N ALA A 45 -10.71 1.19 4.33
CA ALA A 45 -10.81 1.20 5.78
C ALA A 45 -9.48 1.52 6.49
N ASP A 46 -8.35 1.14 5.91
CA ASP A 46 -7.02 1.50 6.41
C ASP A 46 -6.85 3.03 6.55
N CYS A 47 -7.26 3.79 5.52
CA CYS A 47 -7.17 5.25 5.54
C CYS A 47 -8.23 5.88 6.45
N ALA A 48 -9.41 5.25 6.59
CA ALA A 48 -10.41 5.65 7.56
C ALA A 48 -9.90 5.50 9.01
N SER A 49 -9.16 4.42 9.32
CA SER A 49 -8.51 4.25 10.62
C SER A 49 -7.50 5.35 10.92
N THR A 50 -6.71 5.80 9.93
CA THR A 50 -5.83 6.97 10.12
C THR A 50 -6.62 8.22 10.49
N LEU A 51 -7.67 8.53 9.74
CA LEU A 51 -8.52 9.70 10.02
C LEU A 51 -9.18 9.60 11.40
N GLY A 52 -9.62 8.40 11.82
CA GLY A 52 -10.14 8.13 13.15
C GLY A 52 -9.13 8.41 14.26
N CYS A 53 -7.90 7.90 14.11
CA CYS A 53 -6.79 8.17 15.04
C CYS A 53 -6.47 9.68 15.13
N LEU A 54 -6.43 10.38 14.00
CA LEU A 54 -6.17 11.81 13.97
C LEU A 54 -7.27 12.60 14.68
N ARG A 55 -8.55 12.22 14.52
CA ARG A 55 -9.66 12.82 15.28
C ARG A 55 -9.50 12.61 16.78
N SER A 56 -9.11 11.42 17.21
CA SER A 56 -8.84 11.11 18.62
C SER A 56 -7.65 11.93 19.16
N LEU A 57 -6.74 12.36 18.32
CA LEU A 57 -5.62 13.23 18.64
C LEU A 57 -5.99 14.75 18.55
N GLY A 58 -7.28 15.08 18.44
CA GLY A 58 -7.79 16.45 18.45
C GLY A 58 -7.81 17.14 17.09
N VAL A 59 -7.50 16.44 16.00
CA VAL A 59 -7.50 17.01 14.64
C VAL A 59 -8.91 17.05 14.08
N THR A 60 -9.33 18.23 13.61
CA THR A 60 -10.61 18.39 12.92
C THR A 60 -10.46 18.07 11.44
N TRP A 61 -11.31 17.20 10.93
CA TRP A 61 -11.37 16.89 9.51
C TRP A 61 -12.81 16.61 9.09
N GLU A 62 -13.12 16.88 7.82
CA GLU A 62 -14.41 16.64 7.20
C GLU A 62 -14.27 15.92 5.87
N ARG A 63 -15.25 15.04 5.59
CA ARG A 63 -15.43 14.47 4.25
C ARG A 63 -16.51 15.29 3.54
N LYS A 64 -16.18 15.88 2.40
CA LYS A 64 -17.17 16.61 1.58
C LYS A 64 -17.96 15.63 0.74
N THR A 65 -19.28 15.69 0.86
CA THR A 65 -20.22 14.92 0.04
C THR A 65 -20.50 15.64 -1.27
N GLY A 66 -20.61 14.89 -2.39
CA GLY A 66 -21.02 15.43 -3.70
C GLY A 66 -19.90 15.89 -4.63
N ALA A 67 -18.65 15.96 -4.18
CA ALA A 67 -17.50 16.39 -4.99
C ALA A 67 -16.41 15.29 -5.15
N GLY A 68 -16.82 14.02 -5.26
CA GLY A 68 -15.88 12.91 -5.19
C GLY A 68 -15.44 12.64 -3.76
N ASN A 69 -14.33 11.95 -3.58
CA ASN A 69 -13.82 11.61 -2.24
C ASN A 69 -12.83 12.68 -1.76
N VAL A 70 -13.37 13.81 -1.27
CA VAL A 70 -12.57 14.95 -0.78
C VAL A 70 -12.51 14.93 0.74
N ILE A 71 -11.30 15.06 1.29
CA ILE A 71 -11.05 15.23 2.73
C ILE A 71 -10.43 16.61 2.96
N GLU A 72 -11.03 17.39 3.84
CA GLU A 72 -10.46 18.63 4.36
C GLU A 72 -9.97 18.41 5.79
N VAL A 73 -8.74 18.78 6.08
CA VAL A 73 -8.11 18.65 7.40
C VAL A 73 -7.68 20.02 7.88
N GLN A 74 -8.11 20.40 9.09
CA GLN A 74 -7.58 21.58 9.75
C GLN A 74 -6.34 21.16 10.55
N GLY A 75 -5.18 21.58 10.10
CA GLY A 75 -3.92 21.30 10.76
C GLY A 75 -3.80 22.02 12.11
N SER A 76 -3.20 21.33 13.08
CA SER A 76 -3.02 21.80 14.46
C SER A 76 -1.58 22.26 14.74
N GLY A 77 -0.74 22.33 13.70
CA GLY A 77 0.71 22.50 13.91
C GLY A 77 1.33 21.23 14.53
N LEU A 78 2.55 21.34 15.03
CA LEU A 78 3.30 20.18 15.53
C LEU A 78 2.76 19.59 16.85
N ALA A 79 1.82 20.28 17.54
CA ALA A 79 1.27 19.82 18.83
C ALA A 79 -0.13 19.26 18.64
N LEU A 80 -0.29 17.99 19.00
CA LEU A 80 -1.58 17.28 19.03
C LEU A 80 -2.11 17.18 20.46
N SER A 81 -3.37 16.79 20.61
CA SER A 81 -4.02 16.59 21.93
C SER A 81 -3.88 15.12 22.38
N ALA A 82 -3.74 14.95 23.70
CA ALA A 82 -3.74 13.59 24.28
C ALA A 82 -5.08 12.88 24.00
N PRO A 83 -5.06 11.65 23.46
CA PRO A 83 -6.30 10.91 23.23
C PRO A 83 -6.88 10.41 24.56
N SER A 84 -8.22 10.41 24.67
CA SER A 84 -8.93 9.90 25.85
C SER A 84 -9.11 8.39 25.84
N GLN A 85 -8.94 7.75 24.69
CA GLN A 85 -9.06 6.29 24.46
C GLN A 85 -7.89 5.80 23.62
N PRO A 86 -7.61 4.48 23.60
CA PRO A 86 -6.64 3.93 22.67
C PRO A 86 -6.93 4.33 21.22
N LEU A 87 -5.89 4.58 20.46
CA LEU A 87 -5.95 4.87 19.03
C LEU A 87 -6.21 3.54 18.29
N ASP A 88 -7.41 3.40 17.72
CA ASP A 88 -7.78 2.23 16.95
C ASP A 88 -7.24 2.32 15.53
N CYS A 89 -6.21 1.54 15.26
CA CYS A 89 -5.58 1.44 13.93
C CYS A 89 -6.28 0.43 13.01
N GLY A 90 -7.34 -0.27 13.47
CA GLY A 90 -8.03 -1.31 12.70
C GLY A 90 -7.06 -2.38 12.19
N ASN A 91 -7.11 -2.69 10.89
CA ASN A 91 -6.16 -3.59 10.23
C ASN A 91 -4.89 -2.88 9.73
N SER A 92 -4.79 -1.55 9.90
CA SER A 92 -3.80 -0.72 9.22
C SER A 92 -2.41 -0.76 9.84
N GLY A 93 -1.53 -1.60 9.28
CA GLY A 93 -0.10 -1.55 9.57
C GLY A 93 0.56 -0.23 9.18
N SER A 94 0.01 0.50 8.21
CA SER A 94 0.47 1.83 7.81
C SER A 94 0.18 2.86 8.90
N THR A 95 -1.04 2.86 9.43
CA THR A 95 -1.45 3.77 10.51
C THR A 95 -0.57 3.56 11.74
N ILE A 96 -0.53 2.36 12.30
CA ILE A 96 0.19 2.13 13.55
C ILE A 96 1.69 2.43 13.41
N ARG A 97 2.33 2.02 12.30
CA ARG A 97 3.79 2.22 12.14
C ARG A 97 4.16 3.68 11.89
N MET A 98 3.47 4.37 10.98
CA MET A 98 3.85 5.73 10.62
C MET A 98 3.41 6.75 11.67
N LEU A 99 2.20 6.62 12.19
CA LEU A 99 1.68 7.52 13.22
C LEU A 99 2.45 7.41 14.54
N SER A 100 3.05 6.24 14.85
CA SER A 100 3.94 6.09 16.00
C SER A 100 5.09 7.10 16.00
N GLY A 101 5.61 7.49 14.81
CA GLY A 101 6.65 8.51 14.70
C GLY A 101 6.17 9.90 15.15
N ILE A 102 4.93 10.27 14.79
CA ILE A 102 4.33 11.54 15.21
C ILE A 102 4.01 11.52 16.71
N VAL A 103 3.36 10.43 17.16
CA VAL A 103 2.96 10.29 18.57
C VAL A 103 4.15 10.26 19.52
N ALA A 104 5.28 9.65 19.10
CA ALA A 104 6.50 9.62 19.89
C ALA A 104 7.09 11.00 20.17
N GLY A 105 6.86 11.99 19.30
CA GLY A 105 7.27 13.38 19.51
C GLY A 105 6.30 14.24 20.32
N GLN A 106 5.16 13.69 20.78
CA GLN A 106 4.17 14.43 21.55
C GLN A 106 4.44 14.34 23.06
N LYS A 107 3.97 15.33 23.84
CA LYS A 107 4.19 15.37 25.29
C LYS A 107 3.08 14.67 26.09
N PHE A 108 2.63 13.51 25.63
CA PHE A 108 1.63 12.71 26.31
C PHE A 108 1.92 11.20 26.13
N THR A 109 1.18 10.39 26.86
CA THR A 109 1.16 8.93 26.65
C THR A 109 -0.09 8.53 25.89
N SER A 110 0.06 7.66 24.88
CA SER A 110 -1.05 7.07 24.14
C SER A 110 -0.87 5.57 24.00
N GLU A 111 -1.96 4.87 23.75
CA GLU A 111 -1.97 3.46 23.36
C GLU A 111 -2.47 3.33 21.92
N MET A 112 -1.82 2.50 21.13
CA MET A 112 -2.20 2.20 19.76
C MET A 112 -2.49 0.71 19.65
N ALA A 113 -3.70 0.37 19.24
CA ALA A 113 -4.17 -1.00 19.10
C ALA A 113 -4.75 -1.23 17.69
N GLY A 114 -5.08 -2.45 17.37
CA GLY A 114 -5.73 -2.83 16.14
C GLY A 114 -6.46 -4.15 16.27
N ASP A 115 -6.96 -4.65 15.15
CA ASP A 115 -7.67 -5.92 15.08
C ASP A 115 -6.75 -7.13 15.34
N GLU A 116 -7.33 -8.33 15.30
CA GLU A 116 -6.60 -9.57 15.53
C GLU A 116 -5.45 -9.77 14.53
N SER A 117 -5.62 -9.41 13.26
CA SER A 117 -4.58 -9.51 12.24
C SER A 117 -3.43 -8.55 12.52
N LEU A 118 -3.72 -7.28 12.84
CA LEU A 118 -2.69 -6.28 13.15
C LEU A 118 -1.95 -6.64 14.44
N SER A 119 -2.64 -7.20 15.42
CA SER A 119 -2.07 -7.60 16.73
C SER A 119 -1.03 -8.72 16.64
N ARG A 120 -1.00 -9.46 15.52
CA ARG A 120 0.01 -10.50 15.26
C ARG A 120 1.28 -9.97 14.56
N ARG A 121 1.23 -8.74 14.01
CA ARG A 121 2.33 -8.21 13.17
C ARG A 121 3.47 -7.66 14.03
N PRO A 122 4.75 -7.90 13.63
CA PRO A 122 5.91 -7.42 14.36
C PRO A 122 6.04 -5.89 14.26
N MET A 123 6.32 -5.24 15.40
CA MET A 123 6.50 -3.79 15.53
C MET A 123 7.89 -3.39 16.02
N GLU A 124 8.78 -4.34 16.32
CA GLU A 124 10.14 -4.05 16.78
C GLU A 124 10.90 -3.13 15.83
N ARG A 125 10.61 -3.22 14.52
CA ARG A 125 11.23 -2.39 13.48
C ARG A 125 10.94 -0.88 13.61
N VAL A 126 9.90 -0.49 14.36
CA VAL A 126 9.61 0.92 14.72
C VAL A 126 9.90 1.19 16.19
N ILE A 127 9.69 0.21 17.08
CA ILE A 127 9.92 0.34 18.53
C ILE A 127 11.41 0.64 18.79
N THR A 128 12.30 -0.15 18.23
CA THR A 128 13.75 -0.04 18.47
C THR A 128 14.30 1.35 18.13
N PRO A 129 14.12 1.88 16.91
CA PRO A 129 14.64 3.20 16.58
C PRO A 129 13.94 4.35 17.32
N LEU A 130 12.63 4.27 17.58
CA LEU A 130 11.95 5.33 18.35
C LEU A 130 12.42 5.37 19.81
N LYS A 131 12.73 4.21 20.42
CA LYS A 131 13.40 4.17 21.74
C LYS A 131 14.78 4.80 21.69
N ALA A 132 15.55 4.54 20.64
CA ALA A 132 16.86 5.16 20.45
C ALA A 132 16.76 6.70 20.29
N MET A 133 15.65 7.20 19.74
CA MET A 133 15.34 8.64 19.70
C MET A 133 14.87 9.22 21.05
N GLY A 134 14.58 8.39 22.05
CA GLY A 134 14.20 8.82 23.40
C GLY A 134 12.73 8.59 23.76
N ALA A 135 11.92 7.97 22.91
CA ALA A 135 10.54 7.62 23.26
C ALA A 135 10.47 6.44 24.23
N GLY A 136 9.57 6.52 25.20
CA GLY A 136 9.25 5.38 26.07
C GLY A 136 8.18 4.49 25.41
N ILE A 137 8.55 3.28 24.97
CA ILE A 137 7.60 2.38 24.30
C ILE A 137 7.53 1.02 25.00
N THR A 138 6.33 0.57 25.33
CA THR A 138 6.05 -0.81 25.76
C THR A 138 5.12 -1.49 24.77
N SER A 139 5.22 -2.81 24.67
CA SER A 139 4.47 -3.65 23.72
C SER A 139 4.27 -5.06 24.29
N GLN A 140 3.43 -5.86 23.66
CA GLN A 140 3.28 -7.29 23.97
C GLN A 140 4.23 -8.10 23.08
N ASN A 141 5.44 -8.40 23.59
CA ASN A 141 6.45 -9.15 22.86
C ASN A 141 6.74 -8.57 21.45
N GLY A 142 6.91 -7.23 21.35
CA GLY A 142 7.18 -6.56 20.08
C GLY A 142 5.98 -6.46 19.13
N ARG A 143 4.76 -6.60 19.65
CA ARG A 143 3.49 -6.56 18.90
C ARG A 143 2.52 -5.57 19.54
N PRO A 144 1.45 -5.14 18.84
CA PRO A 144 0.38 -4.33 19.44
C PRO A 144 -0.32 -5.04 20.62
N PRO A 145 -0.90 -4.27 21.59
CA PRO A 145 -0.93 -2.82 21.62
C PRO A 145 0.44 -2.20 21.91
N LEU A 146 0.69 -1.00 21.35
CA LEU A 146 1.87 -0.19 21.64
C LEU A 146 1.47 0.95 22.59
N ARG A 147 2.07 0.99 23.77
CA ARG A 147 1.95 2.14 24.64
C ARG A 147 3.17 3.02 24.46
N ILE A 148 2.96 4.25 23.96
CA ILE A 148 4.00 5.21 23.62
C ILE A 148 3.91 6.39 24.58
N ALA A 149 4.92 6.54 25.43
CA ALA A 149 5.16 7.74 26.22
C ALA A 149 6.08 8.62 25.36
N GLY A 150 5.49 9.61 24.71
CA GLY A 150 6.19 10.56 23.86
C GLY A 150 6.92 11.61 24.67
N GLY A 151 7.73 12.41 23.99
CA GLY A 151 8.52 13.45 24.65
C GLY A 151 9.49 14.17 23.71
N ASN A 152 10.53 14.71 24.29
CA ASN A 152 11.57 15.41 23.54
C ASN A 152 12.47 14.38 22.84
N LEU A 153 12.22 14.14 21.55
CA LEU A 153 13.03 13.23 20.74
C LEU A 153 14.36 13.91 20.37
N LYS A 154 15.39 13.09 20.19
CA LYS A 154 16.68 13.49 19.62
C LYS A 154 16.88 12.81 18.27
N GLY A 155 17.48 13.54 17.34
CA GLY A 155 17.90 13.00 16.06
C GLY A 155 18.91 11.86 16.25
N ILE A 156 18.87 10.89 15.34
CA ILE A 156 19.75 9.71 15.37
C ILE A 156 20.32 9.41 13.98
N ASP A 157 21.46 8.72 13.98
CA ASP A 157 21.98 8.04 12.79
C ASP A 157 21.52 6.58 12.85
N TYR A 158 20.65 6.17 11.95
CA TYR A 158 20.02 4.85 11.98
C TYR A 158 20.15 4.11 10.66
N ARG A 159 20.87 2.98 10.72
CA ARG A 159 20.93 2.04 9.62
C ARG A 159 19.83 1.01 9.76
N MET A 160 18.89 1.01 8.80
CA MET A 160 17.75 0.11 8.81
C MET A 160 18.19 -1.34 8.53
N PRO A 161 17.83 -2.32 9.38
CA PRO A 161 18.18 -3.72 9.15
C PRO A 161 17.40 -4.35 8.00
N VAL A 162 16.24 -3.81 7.68
CA VAL A 162 15.33 -4.32 6.63
C VAL A 162 14.77 -3.13 5.84
N ALA A 163 14.66 -3.29 4.54
CA ALA A 163 14.05 -2.29 3.66
C ALA A 163 12.54 -2.13 3.97
N SER A 164 12.12 -0.95 4.44
CA SER A 164 10.74 -0.66 4.80
C SER A 164 10.42 0.82 4.67
N ALA A 165 9.60 1.18 3.68
CA ALA A 165 9.13 2.55 3.50
C ALA A 165 8.30 3.08 4.68
N GLN A 166 7.58 2.20 5.39
CA GLN A 166 6.79 2.58 6.57
C GLN A 166 7.69 2.96 7.75
N VAL A 167 8.74 2.18 8.00
CA VAL A 167 9.74 2.46 9.04
C VAL A 167 10.49 3.76 8.72
N LYS A 168 10.94 3.92 7.48
CA LYS A 168 11.57 5.16 7.03
C LYS A 168 10.65 6.36 7.25
N THR A 169 9.39 6.29 6.83
CA THR A 169 8.41 7.38 7.05
C THR A 169 8.18 7.65 8.54
N CYS A 170 8.07 6.62 9.37
CA CYS A 170 7.98 6.76 10.83
C CYS A 170 9.14 7.58 11.39
N LEU A 171 10.36 7.23 11.00
CA LEU A 171 11.57 7.92 11.46
C LEU A 171 11.72 9.33 10.90
N LEU A 172 11.27 9.58 9.67
CA LEU A 172 11.23 10.95 9.11
C LEU A 172 10.23 11.83 9.87
N PHE A 173 9.06 11.28 10.21
CA PHE A 173 8.06 12.01 11.02
C PHE A 173 8.55 12.26 12.44
N ALA A 174 9.17 11.27 13.08
CA ALA A 174 9.81 11.46 14.39
C ALA A 174 10.98 12.46 14.31
N GLY A 175 11.80 12.36 13.24
CA GLY A 175 12.92 13.26 12.99
C GLY A 175 12.50 14.73 12.78
N LEU A 176 11.34 14.97 12.15
CA LEU A 176 10.75 16.30 12.02
C LEU A 176 10.45 16.93 13.39
N LEU A 177 10.06 16.11 14.38
CA LEU A 177 9.70 16.52 15.74
C LEU A 177 10.90 16.47 16.71
N ALA A 178 12.05 15.93 16.28
CA ALA A 178 13.22 15.74 17.12
C ALA A 178 14.11 17.00 17.20
N GLU A 179 14.91 17.08 18.23
CA GLU A 179 16.04 18.01 18.30
C GLU A 179 17.21 17.47 17.48
N GLY A 180 17.76 18.29 16.58
CA GLY A 180 18.91 17.95 15.75
C GLY A 180 18.55 17.32 14.41
N GLU A 181 19.43 16.50 13.87
CA GLU A 181 19.29 15.87 12.57
C GLU A 181 19.08 14.34 12.74
N THR A 182 18.15 13.80 11.98
CA THR A 182 17.95 12.35 11.84
C THR A 182 18.44 11.90 10.46
N ARG A 183 19.36 10.92 10.46
CA ARG A 183 19.90 10.29 9.27
C ARG A 183 19.44 8.84 9.21
N ILE A 184 18.88 8.44 8.08
CA ILE A 184 18.35 7.11 7.85
C ILE A 184 19.05 6.50 6.64
N GLU A 185 19.70 5.34 6.83
CA GLU A 185 20.31 4.58 5.75
C GLU A 185 19.48 3.32 5.49
N GLU A 186 19.00 3.17 4.24
CA GLU A 186 18.24 2.00 3.78
C GLU A 186 19.18 0.93 3.20
N PRO A 187 18.99 -0.37 3.47
CA PRO A 187 19.78 -1.43 2.84
C PRO A 187 19.51 -1.52 1.32
N LEU A 188 18.27 -1.24 0.92
CA LEU A 188 17.82 -1.09 -0.46
C LEU A 188 16.84 0.08 -0.52
N ARG A 189 16.86 0.85 -1.61
CA ARG A 189 15.91 1.96 -1.81
C ARG A 189 14.48 1.44 -1.78
N THR A 190 13.66 2.02 -0.88
CA THR A 190 12.23 1.77 -0.79
C THR A 190 11.43 2.90 -1.42
N ARG A 191 10.11 2.72 -1.47
CA ARG A 191 9.14 3.77 -1.90
C ARG A 191 9.44 5.08 -1.19
N ASP A 192 9.43 6.20 -1.93
CA ASP A 192 9.83 7.53 -1.43
C ASP A 192 8.65 8.50 -1.20
N HIS A 193 7.42 7.98 -1.14
CA HIS A 193 6.24 8.80 -0.85
C HIS A 193 6.33 9.62 0.46
N GLY A 194 7.10 9.14 1.45
CA GLY A 194 7.34 9.87 2.70
C GLY A 194 8.14 11.14 2.46
N GLU A 195 9.20 11.03 1.68
CA GLU A 195 10.07 12.14 1.30
C GLU A 195 9.35 13.14 0.40
N VAL A 196 8.63 12.61 -0.61
CA VAL A 196 7.85 13.43 -1.55
C VAL A 196 6.76 14.20 -0.80
N ALA A 197 5.99 13.52 0.06
CA ALA A 197 4.94 14.13 0.86
C ALA A 197 5.50 15.23 1.80
N LEU A 198 6.60 14.95 2.50
CA LEU A 198 7.24 15.96 3.37
C LEU A 198 7.65 17.22 2.60
N ARG A 199 8.22 17.07 1.40
CA ARG A 199 8.55 18.21 0.54
C ARG A 199 7.31 18.98 0.08
N ALA A 200 6.25 18.25 -0.30
CA ALA A 200 4.98 18.87 -0.69
C ALA A 200 4.40 19.75 0.42
N PHE A 201 4.55 19.33 1.69
CA PHE A 201 4.15 20.13 2.87
C PHE A 201 5.20 21.16 3.31
N GLY A 202 6.29 21.36 2.57
CA GLY A 202 7.29 22.40 2.79
C GLY A 202 8.52 21.98 3.61
N ALA A 203 8.62 20.71 4.02
CA ALA A 203 9.80 20.23 4.73
C ALA A 203 11.03 20.16 3.79
N GLN A 204 12.19 20.50 4.32
CA GLN A 204 13.47 20.32 3.66
C GLN A 204 14.11 19.00 4.14
N LEU A 205 14.49 18.17 3.20
CA LEU A 205 15.21 16.94 3.45
C LEU A 205 16.18 16.64 2.31
N GLU A 206 17.29 16.04 2.65
CA GLU A 206 18.34 15.65 1.71
C GLU A 206 18.29 14.14 1.46
N ARG A 207 18.52 13.75 0.20
CA ARG A 207 18.70 12.35 -0.18
C ARG A 207 20.00 12.19 -0.96
N LYS A 208 20.83 11.22 -0.53
CA LYS A 208 22.04 10.82 -1.22
C LYS A 208 22.12 9.30 -1.29
N GLY A 209 21.85 8.73 -2.48
CA GLY A 209 21.78 7.29 -2.64
C GLY A 209 20.68 6.67 -1.76
N ASN A 210 21.07 5.74 -0.88
CA ASN A 210 20.18 5.08 0.07
C ASN A 210 20.01 5.84 1.40
N GLU A 211 20.62 7.01 1.53
CA GLU A 211 20.57 7.82 2.73
C GLU A 211 19.58 8.96 2.59
N VAL A 212 18.77 9.19 3.62
CA VAL A 212 17.87 10.33 3.76
C VAL A 212 18.15 11.05 5.08
N ARG A 213 18.18 12.38 5.06
CA ARG A 213 18.38 13.23 6.23
C ARG A 213 17.25 14.22 6.38
N ILE A 214 16.80 14.42 7.60
CA ILE A 214 15.85 15.47 7.97
C ILE A 214 16.29 16.15 9.24
N ARG A 215 16.18 17.47 9.27
CA ARG A 215 16.42 18.29 10.47
C ARG A 215 15.08 18.58 11.14
N GLY A 216 15.02 18.45 12.44
CA GLY A 216 13.81 18.72 13.21
C GLY A 216 13.50 20.22 13.36
N GLY A 217 12.31 20.50 13.92
CA GLY A 217 11.84 21.86 14.19
C GLY A 217 11.35 22.64 12.98
N GLN A 218 11.17 22.00 11.83
CA GLN A 218 10.63 22.63 10.63
C GLN A 218 9.10 22.78 10.73
N ARG A 219 8.56 23.84 10.15
CA ARG A 219 7.12 24.04 10.01
C ARG A 219 6.63 23.47 8.70
N LEU A 220 5.49 22.83 8.75
CA LEU A 220 4.75 22.35 7.58
C LEU A 220 3.60 23.30 7.27
N HIS A 221 3.18 23.34 6.02
CA HIS A 221 2.06 24.15 5.54
C HIS A 221 1.01 23.26 4.91
N GLY A 222 -0.27 23.62 5.10
CA GLY A 222 -1.38 22.94 4.44
C GLY A 222 -1.28 23.02 2.93
N ILE A 223 -1.82 22.01 2.24
CA ILE A 223 -1.80 21.87 0.79
C ILE A 223 -3.18 21.59 0.21
N GLU A 224 -3.37 21.97 -1.05
CA GLU A 224 -4.46 21.48 -1.88
C GLU A 224 -3.87 20.46 -2.87
N ALA A 225 -4.32 19.22 -2.79
CA ALA A 225 -3.72 18.14 -3.57
C ALA A 225 -4.76 17.16 -4.13
N LEU A 226 -4.55 16.73 -5.37
CA LEU A 226 -5.21 15.56 -5.94
C LEU A 226 -4.35 14.34 -5.66
N VAL A 227 -4.89 13.37 -4.90
CA VAL A 227 -4.20 12.09 -4.66
C VAL A 227 -4.26 11.26 -5.94
N PRO A 228 -3.12 10.87 -6.52
CA PRO A 228 -3.13 10.05 -7.73
C PRO A 228 -3.70 8.66 -7.45
N GLY A 229 -4.28 8.03 -8.48
CA GLY A 229 -4.85 6.69 -8.40
C GLY A 229 -3.83 5.64 -7.97
N ASP A 230 -4.26 4.70 -7.14
CA ASP A 230 -3.39 3.68 -6.53
C ASP A 230 -2.88 2.68 -7.57
N LEU A 231 -1.56 2.62 -7.74
CA LEU A 231 -0.91 1.68 -8.66
C LEU A 231 -1.10 0.22 -8.22
N SER A 232 -1.17 -0.07 -6.92
CA SER A 232 -1.47 -1.42 -6.45
C SER A 232 -2.90 -1.85 -6.78
N SER A 233 -3.84 -0.91 -6.75
CA SER A 233 -5.22 -1.16 -7.22
C SER A 233 -5.27 -1.33 -8.73
N ALA A 234 -4.49 -0.54 -9.49
CA ALA A 234 -4.34 -0.69 -10.94
C ALA A 234 -3.81 -2.08 -11.32
N ALA A 235 -2.93 -2.67 -10.52
CA ALA A 235 -2.32 -3.97 -10.79
C ALA A 235 -3.36 -5.06 -11.10
N PHE A 236 -4.50 -5.05 -10.41
CA PHE A 236 -5.56 -6.03 -10.63
C PHE A 236 -6.18 -5.86 -12.03
N PHE A 237 -6.48 -4.64 -12.45
CA PHE A 237 -7.08 -4.37 -13.76
C PHE A 237 -6.07 -4.53 -14.90
N LEU A 238 -4.79 -4.20 -14.68
CA LEU A 238 -3.71 -4.47 -15.61
C LEU A 238 -3.54 -5.98 -15.83
N CYS A 239 -3.57 -6.77 -14.76
CA CYS A 239 -3.53 -8.22 -14.83
C CYS A 239 -4.81 -8.81 -15.46
N ALA A 240 -5.98 -8.23 -15.20
CA ALA A 240 -7.22 -8.61 -15.88
C ALA A 240 -7.13 -8.39 -17.39
N ALA A 241 -6.65 -7.22 -17.81
CA ALA A 241 -6.42 -6.92 -19.23
C ALA A 241 -5.38 -7.87 -19.86
N ALA A 242 -4.32 -8.24 -19.12
CA ALA A 242 -3.30 -9.16 -19.60
C ALA A 242 -3.84 -10.59 -19.89
N LEU A 243 -4.94 -11.00 -19.26
CA LEU A 243 -5.55 -12.31 -19.48
C LEU A 243 -6.21 -12.46 -20.87
N PHE A 244 -6.57 -11.35 -21.51
CA PHE A 244 -7.36 -11.37 -22.75
C PHE A 244 -6.63 -10.61 -23.86
N PRO A 245 -6.34 -11.26 -25.01
CA PRO A 245 -5.56 -10.65 -26.10
C PRO A 245 -6.19 -9.40 -26.72
N ASN A 246 -7.52 -9.28 -26.66
CA ASN A 246 -8.29 -8.19 -27.27
C ASN A 246 -8.71 -7.11 -26.26
N SER A 247 -8.19 -7.17 -25.03
CA SER A 247 -8.52 -6.17 -24.01
C SER A 247 -8.01 -4.78 -24.41
N GLN A 248 -8.81 -3.76 -24.06
CA GLN A 248 -8.46 -2.34 -24.24
C GLN A 248 -8.90 -1.58 -23.00
N LEU A 249 -7.94 -1.14 -22.21
CA LEU A 249 -8.21 -0.47 -20.95
C LEU A 249 -7.51 0.89 -20.89
N SER A 250 -8.25 1.93 -20.49
CA SER A 250 -7.69 3.24 -20.17
C SER A 250 -7.69 3.44 -18.66
N ILE A 251 -6.55 3.81 -18.08
CA ILE A 251 -6.44 4.12 -16.65
C ILE A 251 -5.99 5.57 -16.52
N THR A 252 -6.83 6.40 -15.93
CA THR A 252 -6.56 7.84 -15.78
C THR A 252 -6.05 8.18 -14.39
N ASN A 253 -5.31 9.29 -14.29
CA ASN A 253 -4.80 9.83 -13.02
C ASN A 253 -4.02 8.78 -12.18
N LEU A 254 -3.24 7.91 -12.84
CA LEU A 254 -2.51 6.84 -12.17
C LEU A 254 -1.17 7.32 -11.62
N LEU A 255 -0.84 6.91 -10.41
CA LEU A 255 0.50 7.09 -9.83
C LEU A 255 1.57 6.41 -10.69
N MET A 256 2.56 7.19 -11.14
CA MET A 256 3.67 6.75 -11.97
C MET A 256 5.03 6.92 -11.28
N ASN A 257 5.03 6.97 -9.94
CA ASN A 257 6.27 7.11 -9.17
C ASN A 257 7.28 6.03 -9.54
N PRO A 258 8.54 6.39 -9.89
CA PRO A 258 9.56 5.41 -10.35
C PRO A 258 9.85 4.29 -9.34
N THR A 259 9.69 4.55 -8.03
CA THR A 259 9.87 3.52 -7.00
C THR A 259 8.72 2.50 -6.93
N ARG A 260 7.65 2.71 -7.72
CA ARG A 260 6.46 1.87 -7.83
C ARG A 260 6.22 1.32 -9.23
N ALA A 261 6.68 2.03 -10.25
CA ALA A 261 6.36 1.74 -11.65
C ALA A 261 6.97 0.44 -12.20
N ARG A 262 7.82 -0.25 -11.42
CA ARG A 262 8.44 -1.53 -11.83
C ARG A 262 7.41 -2.59 -12.27
N LEU A 263 6.18 -2.52 -11.74
CA LEU A 263 5.08 -3.37 -12.17
C LEU A 263 4.81 -3.24 -13.67
N LEU A 264 4.82 -2.01 -14.19
CA LEU A 264 4.54 -1.76 -15.61
C LEU A 264 5.61 -2.39 -16.50
N ASP A 265 6.89 -2.29 -16.10
CA ASP A 265 8.00 -2.92 -16.84
C ASP A 265 7.85 -4.44 -16.89
N ILE A 266 7.51 -5.07 -15.76
CA ILE A 266 7.30 -6.52 -15.68
C ILE A 266 6.12 -6.94 -16.57
N LEU A 267 4.99 -6.24 -16.50
CA LEU A 267 3.83 -6.55 -17.34
C LEU A 267 4.11 -6.36 -18.83
N MET A 268 4.89 -5.32 -19.22
CA MET A 268 5.34 -5.14 -20.60
C MET A 268 6.27 -6.28 -21.05
N GLN A 269 7.20 -6.72 -20.20
CA GLN A 269 8.05 -7.89 -20.48
C GLN A 269 7.22 -9.17 -20.63
N MET A 270 6.14 -9.29 -19.86
CA MET A 270 5.17 -10.38 -19.97
C MET A 270 4.27 -10.26 -21.22
N GLY A 271 4.35 -9.19 -21.99
CA GLY A 271 3.67 -9.04 -23.28
C GLY A 271 2.44 -8.12 -23.29
N LEU A 272 2.13 -7.47 -22.17
CA LEU A 272 1.10 -6.44 -22.12
C LEU A 272 1.61 -5.17 -22.83
N ARG A 273 0.80 -4.59 -23.70
CA ARG A 273 1.15 -3.34 -24.39
C ARG A 273 0.63 -2.16 -23.57
N ILE A 274 1.55 -1.35 -23.06
CA ILE A 274 1.24 -0.18 -22.25
C ILE A 274 1.82 1.06 -22.94
N SER A 275 0.99 2.07 -23.15
CA SER A 275 1.42 3.39 -23.62
C SER A 275 0.98 4.46 -22.63
N VAL A 276 1.90 5.39 -22.34
CA VAL A 276 1.62 6.55 -21.47
C VAL A 276 1.20 7.70 -22.39
N THR A 277 -0.07 8.13 -22.28
CA THR A 277 -0.63 9.18 -23.16
C THR A 277 -0.58 10.57 -22.52
N ARG A 278 -0.45 10.63 -21.20
CA ARG A 278 -0.25 11.85 -20.44
C ARG A 278 0.69 11.55 -19.27
N LEU A 279 1.60 12.45 -18.97
CA LEU A 279 2.48 12.40 -17.80
C LEU A 279 2.67 13.80 -17.28
N GLU A 280 2.44 14.00 -15.99
CA GLU A 280 2.63 15.28 -15.30
C GLU A 280 3.17 15.05 -13.91
N GLU A 281 3.76 16.08 -13.31
CA GLU A 281 4.19 16.06 -11.93
C GLU A 281 3.22 16.88 -11.07
N VAL A 282 2.69 16.25 -10.01
CA VAL A 282 1.76 16.87 -9.06
C VAL A 282 2.32 16.68 -7.66
N HIS A 283 2.68 17.76 -6.99
CA HIS A 283 3.29 17.75 -5.65
C HIS A 283 4.51 16.82 -5.53
N GLY A 284 5.31 16.70 -6.60
CA GLY A 284 6.49 15.85 -6.65
C GLY A 284 6.21 14.38 -6.98
N GLU A 285 4.95 13.98 -7.11
CA GLU A 285 4.57 12.65 -7.61
C GLU A 285 4.30 12.71 -9.12
N LEU A 286 4.83 11.73 -9.86
CA LEU A 286 4.49 11.55 -11.27
C LEU A 286 3.12 10.90 -11.40
N VAL A 287 2.28 11.48 -12.24
CA VAL A 287 0.90 11.05 -12.49
C VAL A 287 0.68 10.91 -13.99
N GLY A 288 0.06 9.82 -14.41
CA GLY A 288 -0.11 9.53 -15.84
C GLY A 288 -1.48 8.99 -16.21
N THR A 289 -1.73 8.96 -17.52
CA THR A 289 -2.82 8.22 -18.14
C THR A 289 -2.23 7.10 -18.98
N LEU A 290 -2.67 5.87 -18.73
CA LEU A 290 -2.24 4.69 -19.47
C LEU A 290 -3.31 4.24 -20.46
N GLN A 291 -2.87 3.85 -21.65
CA GLN A 291 -3.62 3.00 -22.56
C GLN A 291 -2.98 1.62 -22.55
N VAL A 292 -3.79 0.62 -22.33
CA VAL A 292 -3.37 -0.77 -22.12
C VAL A 292 -4.10 -1.66 -23.09
N GLU A 293 -3.33 -2.46 -23.83
CA GLU A 293 -3.86 -3.47 -24.75
C GLU A 293 -3.33 -4.84 -24.35
N GLY A 294 -4.18 -5.84 -24.41
CA GLY A 294 -3.81 -7.22 -24.19
C GLY A 294 -2.78 -7.70 -25.21
N GLY A 295 -2.13 -8.81 -24.88
CA GLY A 295 -1.12 -9.42 -25.72
C GLY A 295 -0.96 -10.91 -25.42
N ARG A 296 0.09 -11.48 -25.98
CA ARG A 296 0.49 -12.85 -25.69
C ARG A 296 1.21 -12.89 -24.34
N LEU A 297 0.56 -13.47 -23.34
CA LEU A 297 1.01 -13.41 -21.96
C LEU A 297 2.16 -14.42 -21.72
N LYS A 298 3.37 -13.91 -21.60
CA LYS A 298 4.61 -14.64 -21.28
C LYS A 298 4.76 -14.79 -19.76
N GLY A 299 5.69 -15.64 -19.34
CA GLY A 299 6.08 -15.76 -17.94
C GLY A 299 7.08 -14.70 -17.47
N ALA A 300 7.40 -14.74 -16.17
CA ALA A 300 8.40 -13.87 -15.57
C ALA A 300 9.14 -14.56 -14.41
N THR A 301 10.34 -14.05 -14.09
CA THR A 301 11.03 -14.33 -12.82
C THR A 301 11.08 -13.03 -12.03
N ILE A 302 10.60 -13.07 -10.78
CA ILE A 302 10.58 -11.93 -9.85
C ILE A 302 11.50 -12.30 -8.69
N ALA A 303 12.64 -11.60 -8.57
CA ALA A 303 13.66 -11.89 -7.57
C ALA A 303 14.40 -10.61 -7.14
N GLY A 304 15.07 -10.64 -5.99
CA GLY A 304 15.91 -9.56 -5.51
C GLY A 304 15.19 -8.22 -5.38
N SER A 305 15.69 -7.18 -6.06
CA SER A 305 15.11 -5.84 -6.03
C SER A 305 13.69 -5.78 -6.61
N ASP A 306 13.36 -6.63 -7.60
CA ASP A 306 12.03 -6.68 -8.18
C ASP A 306 11.01 -7.22 -7.16
N THR A 307 11.39 -8.23 -6.36
CA THR A 307 10.54 -8.72 -5.27
C THR A 307 10.24 -7.64 -4.25
N ALA A 308 11.25 -6.87 -3.85
CA ALA A 308 11.06 -5.77 -2.90
C ALA A 308 10.15 -4.66 -3.46
N ALA A 309 10.29 -4.34 -4.75
CA ALA A 309 9.48 -3.33 -5.43
C ALA A 309 8.01 -3.78 -5.62
N LEU A 310 7.80 -5.07 -5.91
CA LEU A 310 6.50 -5.67 -6.26
C LEU A 310 5.85 -6.46 -5.13
N ILE A 311 6.35 -6.37 -3.91
CA ILE A 311 5.94 -7.22 -2.79
C ILE A 311 4.42 -7.24 -2.56
N ASP A 312 3.74 -6.14 -2.88
CA ASP A 312 2.31 -6.00 -2.73
C ASP A 312 1.52 -6.43 -3.98
N GLU A 313 2.16 -6.52 -5.15
CA GLU A 313 1.57 -6.92 -6.43
C GLU A 313 1.82 -8.41 -6.76
N ILE A 314 2.75 -9.08 -6.07
CA ILE A 314 3.04 -10.52 -6.24
C ILE A 314 1.77 -11.37 -6.15
N PRO A 315 0.79 -11.15 -5.26
CA PRO A 315 -0.41 -11.98 -5.21
C PRO A 315 -1.18 -12.05 -6.54
N VAL A 316 -1.40 -10.93 -7.20
CA VAL A 316 -2.14 -10.93 -8.47
C VAL A 316 -1.29 -11.45 -9.63
N LEU A 317 0.01 -11.17 -9.65
CA LEU A 317 0.93 -11.74 -10.65
C LEU A 317 1.00 -13.27 -10.52
N ALA A 318 1.08 -13.80 -9.30
CA ALA A 318 1.06 -15.23 -9.04
C ALA A 318 -0.29 -15.87 -9.40
N ALA A 319 -1.41 -15.19 -9.15
CA ALA A 319 -2.74 -15.70 -9.47
C ALA A 319 -2.98 -15.86 -10.99
N ILE A 320 -2.36 -15.00 -11.82
CA ILE A 320 -2.45 -15.12 -13.29
C ILE A 320 -1.35 -16.00 -13.90
N ALA A 321 -0.36 -16.44 -13.12
CA ALA A 321 0.79 -17.19 -13.61
C ALA A 321 0.41 -18.48 -14.40
N PRO A 322 -0.60 -19.27 -13.98
CA PRO A 322 -1.03 -20.47 -14.73
C PRO A 322 -1.43 -20.17 -16.18
N TYR A 323 -1.93 -18.98 -16.45
CA TYR A 323 -2.39 -18.56 -17.78
C TYR A 323 -1.28 -18.04 -18.69
N THR A 324 -0.08 -17.86 -18.16
CA THR A 324 1.10 -17.45 -18.94
C THR A 324 1.69 -18.62 -19.71
N GLU A 325 2.57 -18.36 -20.68
CA GLU A 325 3.22 -19.44 -21.44
C GLU A 325 4.25 -20.22 -20.62
N GLN A 326 5.11 -19.49 -19.86
CA GLN A 326 6.24 -20.10 -19.15
C GLN A 326 6.01 -20.22 -17.63
N GLY A 327 4.97 -19.58 -17.11
CA GLY A 327 4.75 -19.49 -15.66
C GLY A 327 5.47 -18.32 -15.01
N ILE A 328 5.33 -18.21 -13.71
CA ILE A 328 6.01 -17.19 -12.90
C ILE A 328 6.77 -17.86 -11.75
N GLU A 329 8.01 -17.42 -11.56
CA GLU A 329 8.82 -17.80 -10.41
C GLU A 329 9.06 -16.56 -9.54
N VAL A 330 8.76 -16.68 -8.25
CA VAL A 330 8.97 -15.65 -7.22
C VAL A 330 9.99 -16.16 -6.22
N ARG A 331 11.02 -15.35 -5.93
CA ARG A 331 12.07 -15.63 -4.94
C ARG A 331 12.25 -14.43 -4.01
N ASP A 332 12.98 -14.60 -2.92
CA ASP A 332 13.33 -13.54 -1.96
C ASP A 332 12.11 -12.84 -1.34
N ALA A 333 10.97 -13.52 -1.29
CA ALA A 333 9.66 -12.96 -0.89
C ALA A 333 9.24 -13.39 0.53
N LYS A 334 10.16 -13.74 1.42
CA LYS A 334 9.86 -14.20 2.80
C LYS A 334 8.96 -13.22 3.58
N GLU A 335 9.05 -11.92 3.29
CA GLU A 335 8.20 -10.88 3.91
C GLU A 335 6.71 -11.10 3.63
N LEU A 336 6.32 -11.82 2.57
CA LEU A 336 4.93 -12.17 2.27
C LEU A 336 4.28 -13.08 3.32
N ARG A 337 5.09 -13.83 4.09
CA ARG A 337 4.58 -14.72 5.13
C ARG A 337 4.09 -14.02 6.38
N VAL A 338 4.46 -12.75 6.58
CA VAL A 338 4.13 -11.94 7.76
C VAL A 338 3.27 -10.71 7.43
N LYS A 339 2.55 -10.76 6.30
CA LYS A 339 1.58 -9.75 5.90
C LYS A 339 0.22 -9.96 6.59
N GLU A 340 -0.87 -9.53 5.98
CA GLU A 340 -2.25 -9.72 6.44
C GLU A 340 -2.60 -11.20 6.62
N SER A 341 -2.08 -12.03 5.75
CA SER A 341 -2.05 -13.50 5.80
C SER A 341 -0.64 -13.99 5.48
N ASP A 342 -0.37 -15.29 5.63
CA ASP A 342 0.76 -15.92 4.91
C ASP A 342 0.39 -15.99 3.44
N ARG A 343 0.76 -14.92 2.68
CA ARG A 343 0.39 -14.78 1.27
C ARG A 343 0.96 -15.89 0.39
N ILE A 344 2.15 -16.42 0.71
CA ILE A 344 2.73 -17.54 -0.03
C ILE A 344 1.84 -18.77 0.10
N ALA A 345 1.49 -19.15 1.34
CA ALA A 345 0.62 -20.30 1.60
C ALA A 345 -0.80 -20.08 1.04
N SER A 346 -1.36 -18.87 1.20
CA SER A 346 -2.70 -18.53 0.69
C SER A 346 -2.79 -18.63 -0.83
N ILE A 347 -1.78 -18.13 -1.56
CA ILE A 347 -1.70 -18.23 -3.02
C ILE A 347 -1.60 -19.71 -3.44
N ALA A 348 -0.69 -20.47 -2.81
CA ALA A 348 -0.49 -21.88 -3.14
C ALA A 348 -1.76 -22.71 -2.90
N THR A 349 -2.45 -22.48 -1.78
CA THR A 349 -3.71 -23.14 -1.42
C THR A 349 -4.79 -22.89 -2.46
N ASN A 350 -5.05 -21.63 -2.80
CA ASN A 350 -6.10 -21.28 -3.76
C ASN A 350 -5.78 -21.75 -5.19
N LEU A 351 -4.52 -21.65 -5.64
CA LEU A 351 -4.12 -22.17 -6.94
C LEU A 351 -4.32 -23.68 -7.04
N ARG A 352 -3.95 -24.44 -6.00
CA ARG A 352 -4.17 -25.90 -5.94
C ARG A 352 -5.65 -26.23 -5.95
N ALA A 353 -6.48 -25.47 -5.24
CA ALA A 353 -7.93 -25.64 -5.25
C ALA A 353 -8.53 -25.44 -6.66
N MET A 354 -7.99 -24.50 -7.44
CA MET A 354 -8.36 -24.30 -8.85
C MET A 354 -7.76 -25.34 -9.81
N GLY A 355 -6.97 -26.29 -9.31
CA GLY A 355 -6.36 -27.37 -10.10
C GLY A 355 -4.98 -27.02 -10.67
N ALA A 356 -4.36 -25.93 -10.26
CA ALA A 356 -3.01 -25.58 -10.71
C ALA A 356 -1.92 -26.38 -9.99
N GLN A 357 -0.84 -26.65 -10.72
CA GLN A 357 0.43 -27.06 -10.13
C GLN A 357 1.15 -25.84 -9.59
N VAL A 358 1.62 -25.92 -8.36
CA VAL A 358 2.39 -24.86 -7.71
C VAL A 358 3.38 -25.46 -6.73
N GLU A 359 4.64 -25.06 -6.85
CA GLU A 359 5.70 -25.37 -5.90
C GLU A 359 5.78 -24.21 -4.91
N GLU A 360 5.44 -24.48 -3.66
CA GLU A 360 5.59 -23.54 -2.55
C GLU A 360 7.00 -23.68 -1.96
N ARG A 361 7.67 -22.54 -1.74
CA ARG A 361 9.00 -22.45 -1.12
C ARG A 361 8.93 -21.58 0.14
N GLU A 362 9.95 -21.65 0.98
CA GLU A 362 10.03 -20.84 2.20
C GLU A 362 9.92 -19.34 1.90
N ASP A 363 10.57 -18.88 0.83
CA ASP A 363 10.71 -17.48 0.43
C ASP A 363 10.09 -17.15 -0.93
N GLY A 364 9.16 -18.00 -1.44
CA GLY A 364 8.56 -17.75 -2.74
C GLY A 364 7.69 -18.86 -3.29
N LEU A 365 7.47 -18.81 -4.61
CA LEU A 365 6.60 -19.72 -5.35
C LEU A 365 7.17 -19.96 -6.75
N LYS A 366 6.98 -21.18 -7.27
CA LYS A 366 7.15 -21.46 -8.69
C LYS A 366 5.86 -22.02 -9.25
N ILE A 367 5.30 -21.33 -10.23
CA ILE A 367 4.00 -21.65 -10.82
C ILE A 367 4.20 -21.87 -12.32
N PRO A 368 4.11 -23.10 -12.82
CA PRO A 368 4.20 -23.36 -14.26
C PRO A 368 3.09 -22.65 -15.04
N GLY A 369 3.37 -22.28 -16.28
CA GLY A 369 2.39 -21.75 -17.22
C GLY A 369 1.65 -22.82 -17.99
N GLY A 370 0.79 -22.38 -18.95
CA GLY A 370 0.05 -23.27 -19.85
C GLY A 370 -1.02 -24.14 -19.16
N GLN A 371 -1.50 -23.70 -17.99
CA GLN A 371 -2.48 -24.44 -17.20
C GLN A 371 -3.89 -23.88 -17.39
N SER A 372 -4.89 -24.72 -17.27
CA SER A 372 -6.31 -24.35 -17.26
C SER A 372 -6.85 -24.48 -15.84
N LEU A 373 -7.38 -23.38 -15.32
CA LEU A 373 -7.98 -23.35 -13.98
C LEU A 373 -9.47 -23.65 -14.03
N ARG A 374 -10.00 -24.23 -12.96
CA ARG A 374 -11.43 -24.49 -12.77
C ARG A 374 -11.98 -23.56 -11.70
N GLY A 375 -13.20 -23.06 -11.93
CA GLY A 375 -13.96 -22.36 -10.91
C GLY A 375 -14.26 -23.27 -9.73
N THR A 376 -14.10 -22.74 -8.53
CA THR A 376 -14.32 -23.46 -7.27
C THR A 376 -14.54 -22.46 -6.13
N GLU A 377 -14.69 -22.98 -4.93
CA GLU A 377 -14.71 -22.16 -3.72
C GLU A 377 -13.30 -21.87 -3.25
N LEU A 378 -12.99 -20.59 -2.99
CA LEU A 378 -11.69 -20.08 -2.58
C LEU A 378 -11.82 -19.23 -1.32
N GLU A 379 -10.78 -19.17 -0.52
CA GLU A 379 -10.69 -18.38 0.71
C GLU A 379 -9.86 -17.13 0.52
N SER A 380 -10.35 -16.00 1.03
CA SER A 380 -9.57 -14.76 1.09
C SER A 380 -8.53 -14.77 2.21
N PHE A 381 -8.70 -15.62 3.22
CA PHE A 381 -7.91 -15.60 4.46
C PHE A 381 -7.94 -14.24 5.19
N GLY A 382 -9.00 -13.44 4.99
CA GLY A 382 -9.11 -12.08 5.49
C GLY A 382 -8.15 -11.07 4.81
N ASP A 383 -7.48 -11.48 3.73
CA ASP A 383 -6.52 -10.65 2.99
C ASP A 383 -7.15 -10.12 1.70
N HIS A 384 -7.34 -8.80 1.66
CA HIS A 384 -7.94 -8.11 0.52
C HIS A 384 -7.19 -8.35 -0.79
N ARG A 385 -5.86 -8.50 -0.77
CA ARG A 385 -5.06 -8.76 -1.98
C ARG A 385 -5.26 -10.18 -2.50
N ILE A 386 -5.45 -11.15 -1.62
CA ILE A 386 -5.80 -12.52 -2.01
C ILE A 386 -7.20 -12.55 -2.61
N ALA A 387 -8.19 -11.92 -1.98
CA ALA A 387 -9.54 -11.85 -2.51
C ALA A 387 -9.58 -11.23 -3.92
N MET A 388 -8.94 -10.07 -4.11
CA MET A 388 -8.89 -9.38 -5.41
C MET A 388 -8.08 -10.17 -6.46
N ALA A 389 -6.92 -10.75 -6.10
CA ALA A 389 -6.08 -11.51 -7.01
C ALA A 389 -6.79 -12.74 -7.60
N PHE A 390 -7.48 -13.49 -6.74
CA PHE A 390 -8.21 -14.66 -7.20
C PHE A 390 -9.53 -14.34 -7.91
N SER A 391 -10.10 -13.15 -7.67
CA SER A 391 -11.18 -12.63 -8.51
C SER A 391 -10.71 -12.37 -9.95
N ILE A 392 -9.46 -11.90 -10.13
CA ILE A 392 -8.88 -11.74 -11.47
C ILE A 392 -8.59 -13.09 -12.12
N ALA A 393 -7.98 -14.04 -11.39
CA ALA A 393 -7.76 -15.39 -11.93
C ALA A 393 -9.06 -16.07 -12.35
N ALA A 394 -10.15 -15.87 -11.60
CA ALA A 394 -11.47 -16.42 -11.88
C ALA A 394 -12.08 -15.94 -13.20
N LEU A 395 -11.70 -14.77 -13.71
CA LEU A 395 -12.21 -14.26 -15.00
C LEU A 395 -11.90 -15.20 -16.19
N ARG A 396 -10.85 -16.01 -16.09
CA ARG A 396 -10.47 -16.96 -17.15
C ARG A 396 -10.60 -18.41 -16.73
N ALA A 397 -11.15 -18.68 -15.55
CA ALA A 397 -11.40 -20.05 -15.07
C ALA A 397 -12.58 -20.71 -15.80
N GLN A 398 -12.62 -22.04 -15.81
CA GLN A 398 -13.76 -22.80 -16.33
C GLN A 398 -14.83 -22.92 -15.23
N GLY A 399 -15.96 -22.23 -15.40
CA GLY A 399 -17.06 -22.18 -14.43
C GLY A 399 -16.92 -21.05 -13.40
N GLU A 400 -17.95 -20.94 -12.56
CA GLU A 400 -18.04 -19.88 -11.53
C GLU A 400 -17.08 -20.15 -10.36
N THR A 401 -16.54 -19.08 -9.78
CA THR A 401 -15.68 -19.13 -8.61
C THR A 401 -16.32 -18.36 -7.45
N LEU A 402 -16.46 -18.99 -6.29
CA LEU A 402 -16.93 -18.35 -5.07
C LEU A 402 -15.72 -17.89 -4.22
N ILE A 403 -15.58 -16.60 -4.00
CA ILE A 403 -14.57 -16.03 -3.08
C ILE A 403 -15.23 -15.81 -1.72
N ARG A 404 -14.85 -16.59 -0.72
CA ARG A 404 -15.28 -16.41 0.68
C ARG A 404 -14.48 -15.28 1.35
N GLY A 405 -15.14 -14.59 2.29
CA GLY A 405 -14.50 -13.46 3.00
C GLY A 405 -14.14 -12.29 2.08
N SER A 406 -14.81 -12.17 0.92
CA SER A 406 -14.51 -11.13 -0.08
C SER A 406 -14.78 -9.69 0.40
N GLU A 407 -15.55 -9.51 1.48
CA GLU A 407 -15.78 -8.22 2.14
C GLU A 407 -14.49 -7.57 2.64
N CYS A 408 -13.42 -8.34 2.85
CA CYS A 408 -12.11 -7.81 3.23
C CYS A 408 -11.50 -6.87 2.16
N THR A 409 -12.00 -6.85 0.92
CA THR A 409 -11.60 -5.86 -0.10
C THR A 409 -11.83 -4.42 0.37
N ALA A 410 -12.81 -4.20 1.25
CA ALA A 410 -13.07 -2.90 1.86
C ALA A 410 -11.87 -2.32 2.65
N ILE A 411 -10.90 -3.13 3.02
CA ILE A 411 -9.65 -2.69 3.70
C ILE A 411 -8.88 -1.69 2.82
N SER A 412 -8.84 -1.91 1.50
CA SER A 412 -8.10 -1.04 0.58
C SER A 412 -8.91 -0.51 -0.59
N TYR A 413 -9.90 -1.25 -1.06
CA TYR A 413 -10.68 -0.88 -2.24
C TYR A 413 -12.12 -1.41 -2.15
N PRO A 414 -13.01 -0.70 -1.45
CA PRO A 414 -14.42 -1.11 -1.28
C PRO A 414 -15.17 -1.30 -2.59
N GLU A 415 -14.87 -0.46 -3.60
CA GLU A 415 -15.54 -0.44 -4.90
C GLU A 415 -14.97 -1.47 -5.90
N PHE A 416 -14.01 -2.32 -5.50
CA PHE A 416 -13.30 -3.23 -6.41
C PHE A 416 -14.22 -4.07 -7.29
N PHE A 417 -15.22 -4.74 -6.70
CA PHE A 417 -16.10 -5.63 -7.46
C PHE A 417 -17.01 -4.87 -8.43
N SER A 418 -17.55 -3.73 -8.03
CA SER A 418 -18.38 -2.89 -8.91
C SER A 418 -17.58 -2.32 -10.08
N THR A 419 -16.33 -1.92 -9.81
CA THR A 419 -15.40 -1.46 -10.84
C THR A 419 -15.04 -2.59 -11.81
N LEU A 420 -14.74 -3.79 -11.29
CA LEU A 420 -14.41 -4.95 -12.11
C LEU A 420 -15.58 -5.33 -13.03
N GLU A 421 -16.80 -5.40 -12.50
CA GLU A 421 -18.00 -5.71 -13.28
C GLU A 421 -18.26 -4.69 -14.40
N GLY A 422 -17.94 -3.42 -14.18
CA GLY A 422 -18.06 -2.37 -15.19
C GLY A 422 -17.08 -2.48 -16.37
N LEU A 423 -16.04 -3.29 -16.25
CA LEU A 423 -14.99 -3.47 -17.25
C LEU A 423 -15.05 -4.83 -17.95
N VAL A 424 -15.78 -5.80 -17.38
CA VAL A 424 -15.83 -7.18 -17.88
C VAL A 424 -16.88 -7.34 -18.96
N GLU A 425 -16.52 -7.95 -20.09
CA GLU A 425 -17.41 -8.41 -21.14
C GLU A 425 -17.65 -9.93 -21.00
N ARG A 426 -18.93 -10.36 -21.02
CA ARG A 426 -19.33 -11.78 -20.90
C ARG A 426 -19.99 -12.35 -22.15
#